data_753f649ed276b8c8625e809d21c23136
#
_entry.id   753f649ed276b8c8625e809d21c23136
#
_cell.length_a   1.000
_cell.length_b   1.000
_cell.length_c   1.000
_cell.angle_alpha   90.00
_cell.angle_beta   90.00
_cell.angle_gamma   90.00
#
_symmetry.space_group_name_H-M   'P 1'
#
loop_
_entity.id
_entity.type
_entity.pdbx_description
1 polymer ?
#
loop_
_entity_poly.entity_id
_entity_poly.type
_entity_poly.pdbx_seq_one_letter_code
_entity_poly.pdbx_strand_id
1 'polypeptide(L)'
;MIKQSCGTLVLLAMVGCASDPAPIEQLRLTEXAXXQARSVGAAEQTPEXMQAEHKFAAAVAAMKXEHYREARLQAEQAELDARLAEARVLNEKSQQELAELHRRIARLREQLGAFQ
;
A
#
# COMPACT_ATOMS: atom_id res chain seq x y z
N MET A 1 -7.12 47.41 53.76
CA MET A 1 -7.40 45.97 53.61
C MET A 1 -7.66 45.68 52.16
N ILE A 2 -6.73 44.95 51.55
CA ILE A 2 -6.83 44.59 50.14
C ILE A 2 -7.48 43.22 50.07
N LYS A 3 -8.73 43.20 49.62
CA LYS A 3 -9.38 41.89 49.31
C LYS A 3 -8.89 41.44 47.95
N GLN A 4 -7.98 40.49 47.97
CA GLN A 4 -7.55 39.89 46.75
C GLN A 4 -8.61 38.89 46.31
N SER A 5 -9.37 39.31 45.30
CA SER A 5 -10.25 38.41 44.59
C SER A 5 -9.36 37.52 43.72
N CYS A 6 -9.09 36.32 44.21
CA CYS A 6 -8.39 35.34 43.43
C CYS A 6 -9.39 34.79 42.41
N GLY A 7 -9.39 35.41 41.23
CA GLY A 7 -10.15 34.89 40.10
C GLY A 7 -9.49 33.64 39.59
N THR A 8 -10.02 32.52 40.00
CA THR A 8 -9.56 31.25 39.49
C THR A 8 -10.01 31.15 38.02
N LEU A 9 -9.09 31.46 37.14
CA LEU A 9 -9.33 31.26 35.69
C LEU A 9 -9.28 29.76 35.43
N VAL A 10 -10.44 29.14 35.46
CA VAL A 10 -10.55 27.73 35.05
C VAL A 10 -10.43 27.70 33.54
N LEU A 11 -9.20 27.44 33.08
CA LEU A 11 -8.98 27.12 31.67
C LEU A 11 -9.62 25.76 31.42
N LEU A 12 -10.84 25.77 30.90
CA LEU A 12 -11.44 24.56 30.36
C LEU A 12 -10.64 24.22 29.12
N ALA A 13 -9.68 23.28 29.29
CA ALA A 13 -9.01 22.66 28.14
C ALA A 13 -10.08 21.81 27.45
N MET A 14 -10.66 22.38 26.40
CA MET A 14 -11.48 21.61 25.47
C MET A 14 -10.56 20.65 24.78
N VAL A 15 -10.38 19.49 25.40
CA VAL A 15 -9.76 18.36 24.70
C VAL A 15 -10.79 17.92 23.67
N GLY A 16 -10.73 18.55 22.52
CA GLY A 16 -11.52 18.11 21.39
C GLY A 16 -11.09 16.71 21.05
N CYS A 17 -11.97 15.75 21.29
CA CYS A 17 -11.79 14.43 20.73
C CYS A 17 -11.95 14.59 19.22
N ALA A 18 -10.82 14.81 18.55
CA ALA A 18 -10.80 14.81 17.09
C ALA A 18 -10.99 13.37 16.68
N SER A 19 -12.23 12.96 16.40
CA SER A 19 -12.50 11.65 15.83
C SER A 19 -11.99 11.67 14.40
N ASP A 20 -11.20 10.66 14.03
CA ASP A 20 -10.70 10.53 12.68
C ASP A 20 -11.87 10.38 11.70
N PRO A 21 -11.83 11.06 10.56
CA PRO A 21 -12.87 10.89 9.55
C PRO A 21 -12.79 9.50 8.92
N ALA A 22 -13.92 9.03 8.40
CA ALA A 22 -13.98 7.75 7.69
C ALA A 22 -13.02 7.78 6.49
N PRO A 23 -12.09 6.82 6.38
CA PRO A 23 -11.07 6.84 5.31
C PRO A 23 -11.59 6.25 4.00
N ILE A 24 -12.66 6.82 3.46
CA ILE A 24 -13.33 6.32 2.25
C ILE A 24 -12.38 6.35 1.05
N GLU A 25 -11.68 7.49 0.87
CA GLU A 25 -10.75 7.64 -0.26
C GLU A 25 -9.56 6.69 -0.15
N GLN A 26 -9.05 6.49 1.06
CA GLN A 26 -7.94 5.56 1.24
C GLN A 26 -8.37 4.13 0.91
N LEU A 27 -9.57 3.73 1.31
CA LEU A 27 -10.09 2.40 0.96
C LEU A 27 -10.20 2.24 -0.56
N ARG A 28 -10.66 3.28 -1.25
CA ARG A 28 -10.74 3.24 -2.72
C ARG A 28 -9.38 3.12 -3.38
N LEU A 29 -8.39 3.88 -2.89
CA LEU A 29 -7.02 3.80 -3.39
C LEU A 29 -6.44 2.40 -3.19
N THR A 30 -6.70 1.82 -2.04
CA THR A 30 -6.22 0.47 -1.72
C THR A 30 -6.86 -0.57 -2.64
N GLU A 31 -8.15 -0.48 -2.84
CA GLU A 31 -8.86 -1.35 -3.79
C GLU A 31 -8.27 -1.27 -5.19
N UNK A 32 -7.90 -0.35 -5.47
CA UNK A 32 -7.35 -0.12 -6.64
C UNK A 32 -6.06 -0.69 -6.78
N ALA A 33 -5.28 -0.35 -5.94
CA ALA A 33 -3.99 -0.99 -5.91
C ALA A 33 -4.08 -2.52 -5.97
N UNK A 34 -4.98 -3.06 -5.35
CA UNK A 34 -5.22 -4.35 -5.33
C UNK A 34 -5.57 -4.84 -6.59
N UNK A 35 -6.13 -4.17 -7.37
CA UNK A 35 -6.52 -4.46 -8.57
C UNK A 35 -5.48 -4.40 -9.48
N GLN A 36 -4.78 -3.35 -9.52
CA GLN A 36 -3.62 -3.13 -10.38
C GLN A 36 -2.62 -4.28 -10.25
N ALA A 37 -2.31 -4.65 -9.02
CA ALA A 37 -1.39 -5.77 -8.78
C ALA A 37 -1.86 -7.06 -9.49
N ARG A 38 -3.15 -7.36 -9.39
CA ARG A 38 -3.70 -8.54 -10.07
C ARG A 38 -3.60 -8.42 -11.59
N SER A 39 -3.83 -7.22 -12.12
CA SER A 39 -3.82 -7.02 -13.58
C SER A 39 -2.45 -7.27 -14.19
N VAL A 40 -1.38 -7.02 -13.45
CA VAL A 40 -0.02 -7.32 -13.96
C VAL A 40 0.39 -8.76 -13.69
N GLY A 41 -0.45 -9.51 -12.98
CA GLY A 41 -0.22 -10.94 -12.74
C GLY A 41 0.29 -11.28 -11.35
N ALA A 42 0.12 -10.37 -10.39
CA ALA A 42 0.46 -10.70 -9.00
C ALA A 42 -0.57 -11.71 -8.51
N ALA A 43 -0.11 -12.94 -8.36
CA ALA A 43 -0.99 -14.02 -7.94
C ALA A 43 -1.41 -13.85 -6.47
N GLU A 44 -2.60 -14.30 -6.16
CA GLU A 44 -3.10 -14.25 -4.79
C GLU A 44 -2.20 -15.02 -3.83
N GLN A 45 -1.43 -15.96 -4.36
CA GLN A 45 -0.52 -16.78 -3.56
C GLN A 45 0.80 -16.10 -3.24
N THR A 46 1.12 -14.97 -3.88
CA THR A 46 2.36 -14.27 -3.53
C THR A 46 2.24 -13.69 -2.11
N PRO A 47 3.34 -13.71 -1.33
CA PRO A 47 3.26 -13.23 0.04
C PRO A 47 2.70 -11.82 0.15
N GLU A 48 3.08 -10.96 -0.73
CA GLU A 48 2.61 -9.58 -0.72
C GLU A 48 1.14 -9.42 -1.08
N UNK A 49 0.63 -10.10 -1.85
CA UNK A 49 -0.61 -10.08 -2.19
C UNK A 49 -1.46 -10.56 -1.19
N MET A 50 -1.05 -11.72 -0.59
CA MET A 50 -1.76 -12.27 0.56
C MET A 50 -1.85 -11.23 1.69
N GLN A 51 -0.73 -10.56 1.96
CA GLN A 51 -0.68 -9.51 2.98
C GLN A 51 -1.64 -8.37 2.63
N ALA A 52 -1.62 -7.93 1.37
CA ALA A 52 -2.48 -6.82 0.94
C ALA A 52 -3.96 -7.18 1.12
N GLU A 53 -4.36 -8.37 0.68
CA GLU A 53 -5.75 -8.80 0.79
C GLU A 53 -6.19 -8.93 2.26
N HIS A 54 -5.32 -9.50 3.09
CA HIS A 54 -5.60 -9.67 4.51
C HIS A 54 -5.80 -8.33 5.21
N LYS A 55 -4.88 -7.38 4.96
CA LYS A 55 -4.95 -6.05 5.56
C LYS A 55 -6.14 -5.26 5.03
N PHE A 56 -6.46 -5.40 3.74
CA PHE A 56 -7.63 -4.73 3.17
C PHE A 56 -8.92 -5.24 3.84
N ALA A 57 -9.03 -6.54 4.02
CA ALA A 57 -10.18 -7.12 4.73
C ALA A 57 -10.27 -6.57 6.15
N ALA A 58 -9.12 -6.45 6.84
CA ALA A 58 -9.08 -5.87 8.19
C ALA A 58 -9.51 -4.40 8.17
N ALA A 59 -9.10 -3.65 7.14
CA ALA A 59 -9.50 -2.24 6.99
C ALA A 59 -11.01 -2.11 6.81
N VAL A 60 -11.60 -2.97 5.99
CA VAL A 60 -13.04 -2.97 5.75
C VAL A 60 -13.79 -3.32 7.05
N ALA A 61 -13.29 -4.31 7.78
CA ALA A 61 -13.90 -4.70 9.06
C ALA A 61 -13.83 -3.54 10.07
N ALA A 62 -12.68 -2.88 10.16
CA ALA A 62 -12.50 -1.73 11.06
C ALA A 62 -13.40 -0.57 10.64
N MET A 63 -13.59 -0.38 9.34
CA MET A 63 -14.50 0.65 8.80
C MET A 63 -15.94 0.40 9.27
N LYS A 64 -16.38 -0.84 9.25
CA LYS A 64 -17.72 -1.21 9.75
C LYS A 64 -17.91 -0.92 11.23
N UNK A 65 -16.78 -0.96 11.84
CA UNK A 65 -16.81 -0.71 13.07
C UNK A 65 -16.61 0.56 13.46
N GLU A 66 -16.56 1.40 12.65
CA GLU A 66 -16.27 2.80 12.82
C GLU A 66 -14.94 3.06 13.56
N HIS A 67 -14.03 2.11 13.51
CA HIS A 67 -12.66 2.27 14.00
C HIS A 67 -11.83 2.92 12.89
N TYR A 68 -12.09 4.18 12.60
CA TYR A 68 -11.59 4.85 11.39
C TYR A 68 -10.08 4.99 11.35
N ARG A 69 -9.44 5.22 12.48
CA ARG A 69 -7.98 5.30 12.54
C ARG A 69 -7.34 3.97 12.17
N GLU A 70 -7.86 2.89 12.72
CA GLU A 70 -7.40 1.54 12.42
C GLU A 70 -7.68 1.19 10.96
N ALA A 71 -8.88 1.53 10.47
CA ALA A 71 -9.27 1.29 9.08
C ALA A 71 -8.29 1.97 8.13
N ARG A 72 -7.94 3.24 8.41
CA ARG A 72 -6.98 3.97 7.58
C ARG A 72 -5.60 3.30 7.60
N LEU A 73 -5.12 2.97 8.78
CA LEU A 73 -3.79 2.38 8.93
C LEU A 73 -3.71 1.05 8.16
N GLN A 74 -4.71 0.18 8.33
CA GLN A 74 -4.72 -1.10 7.64
C GLN A 74 -4.82 -0.91 6.12
N ALA A 75 -5.62 0.06 5.67
CA ALA A 75 -5.76 0.35 4.24
C ALA A 75 -4.45 0.87 3.64
N GLU A 76 -3.78 1.79 4.33
CA GLU A 76 -2.48 2.31 3.87
C GLU A 76 -1.45 1.19 3.74
N GLN A 77 -1.40 0.30 4.73
CA GLN A 77 -0.46 -0.83 4.68
C GLN A 77 -0.82 -1.80 3.56
N ALA A 78 -2.11 -2.05 3.37
CA ALA A 78 -2.57 -2.93 2.28
C ALA A 78 -2.18 -2.35 0.91
N GLU A 79 -2.34 -1.04 0.75
CA GLU A 79 -1.94 -0.36 -0.49
C GLU A 79 -0.45 -0.56 -0.77
N LEU A 80 0.38 -0.37 0.25
CA LEU A 80 1.83 -0.54 0.10
C LEU A 80 2.20 -1.98 -0.28
N ASP A 81 1.55 -2.97 0.36
CA ASP A 81 1.80 -4.36 0.04
C ASP A 81 1.35 -4.69 -1.39
N ALA A 82 0.22 -4.14 -1.84
CA ALA A 82 -0.25 -4.33 -3.22
C ALA A 82 0.73 -3.72 -4.22
N ARG A 83 1.22 -2.51 -3.96
CA ARG A 83 2.21 -1.88 -4.83
C ARG A 83 3.52 -2.64 -4.86
N LEU A 84 3.91 -3.23 -3.72
CA LEU A 84 5.10 -4.07 -3.67
C LEU A 84 4.91 -5.33 -4.51
N ALA A 85 3.74 -5.95 -4.43
CA ALA A 85 3.41 -7.13 -5.26
C ALA A 85 3.51 -6.78 -6.75
N GLU A 86 2.92 -5.64 -7.15
CA GLU A 86 2.99 -5.16 -8.52
C GLU A 86 4.44 -4.98 -8.96
N ALA A 87 5.22 -4.25 -8.16
CA ALA A 87 6.62 -3.96 -8.50
C ALA A 87 7.44 -5.23 -8.64
N ARG A 88 7.19 -6.22 -7.77
CA ARG A 88 7.91 -7.48 -7.82
C ARG A 88 7.64 -8.23 -9.12
N VAL A 89 6.36 -8.32 -9.52
CA VAL A 89 5.99 -9.00 -10.77
C VAL A 89 6.60 -8.29 -11.97
N LEU A 90 6.51 -6.95 -12.02
CA LEU A 90 7.06 -6.18 -13.13
C LEU A 90 8.58 -6.34 -13.20
N ASN A 91 9.25 -6.37 -12.05
CA ASN A 91 10.69 -6.59 -12.01
C ASN A 91 11.07 -7.98 -12.54
N GLU A 92 10.33 -9.01 -12.13
CA GLU A 92 10.56 -10.37 -12.60
C GLU A 92 10.38 -10.47 -14.12
N LYS A 93 9.32 -9.85 -14.65
CA LYS A 93 9.08 -9.82 -16.10
C LYS A 93 10.22 -9.13 -16.84
N SER A 94 10.68 -7.97 -16.31
CA SER A 94 11.79 -7.24 -16.92
C SER A 94 13.06 -8.09 -16.94
N GLN A 95 13.35 -8.80 -15.85
CA GLN A 95 14.52 -9.66 -15.79
C GLN A 95 14.43 -10.81 -16.78
N GLN A 96 13.22 -11.41 -16.94
CA GLN A 96 13.00 -12.47 -17.91
C GLN A 96 13.23 -11.96 -19.34
N GLU A 97 12.71 -10.76 -19.65
CA GLU A 97 12.91 -10.14 -20.97
C GLU A 97 14.38 -9.86 -21.22
N LEU A 98 15.09 -9.36 -20.22
CA LEU A 98 16.52 -9.07 -20.33
C LEU A 98 17.31 -10.35 -20.59
N ALA A 99 16.98 -11.44 -19.88
CA ALA A 99 17.63 -12.73 -20.08
C ALA A 99 17.39 -13.23 -21.49
N GLU A 100 16.16 -13.10 -22.00
CA GLU A 100 15.84 -13.51 -23.37
C GLU A 100 16.61 -12.70 -24.41
N LEU A 101 16.74 -11.39 -24.20
CA LEU A 101 17.53 -10.52 -25.07
C LEU A 101 19.01 -10.95 -25.09
N HIS A 102 19.55 -11.27 -23.91
CA HIS A 102 20.94 -11.74 -23.82
C HIS A 102 21.12 -13.05 -24.61
N ARG A 103 20.16 -13.95 -24.54
CA ARG A 103 20.22 -15.22 -25.32
C ARG A 103 20.17 -14.94 -26.82
N ARG A 104 19.33 -13.99 -27.24
CA ARG A 104 19.25 -13.60 -28.65
C ARG A 104 20.56 -13.01 -29.14
N ILE A 105 21.16 -12.15 -28.34
CA ILE A 105 22.46 -11.53 -28.67
C ILE A 105 23.53 -12.63 -28.81
N ALA A 106 23.56 -13.58 -27.90
CA ALA A 106 24.53 -14.70 -27.95
C ALA A 106 24.35 -15.52 -29.22
N ARG A 107 23.10 -15.84 -29.60
CA ARG A 107 22.81 -16.59 -30.84
C ARG A 107 23.25 -15.83 -32.07
N LEU A 108 22.98 -14.50 -32.11
CA LEU A 108 23.40 -13.66 -33.24
C LEU A 108 24.91 -13.59 -33.35
N ARG A 109 25.62 -13.48 -32.23
CA ARG A 109 27.09 -13.48 -32.24
C ARG A 109 27.64 -14.80 -32.77
N GLU A 110 27.05 -15.93 -32.41
CA GLU A 110 27.42 -17.25 -32.94
C GLU A 110 27.20 -17.30 -34.44
N GLN A 111 26.04 -16.83 -34.93
CA GLN A 111 25.72 -16.84 -36.36
C GLN A 111 26.68 -15.98 -37.15
N LEU A 112 27.02 -14.79 -36.62
CA LEU A 112 27.98 -13.89 -37.28
C LEU A 112 29.38 -14.50 -37.27
N GLY A 113 29.75 -15.16 -36.19
CA GLY A 113 31.05 -15.84 -36.08
C GLY A 113 31.19 -16.96 -37.09
N ALA A 114 30.09 -17.63 -37.47
CA ALA A 114 30.11 -18.73 -38.43
C ALA A 114 30.44 -18.26 -39.85
N PHE A 115 30.31 -16.97 -40.14
CA PHE A 115 30.60 -16.41 -41.47
C PHE A 115 32.01 -15.83 -41.60
N GLN A 116 32.87 -15.94 -40.56
CA GLN A 116 34.25 -15.46 -40.60
C GLN A 116 35.23 -16.57 -40.94
#